data_00814b645ee4cb8e9d73938562f62e09
#
_entry.id   00814b645ee4cb8e9d73938562f62e09
#
_cell.length_a   1.000
_cell.length_b   1.000
_cell.length_c   1.000
_cell.angle_alpha   90.00
_cell.angle_beta   90.00
_cell.angle_gamma   90.00
#
_symmetry.space_group_name_H-M   'P 1'
#
loop_
_entity.id
_entity.type
_entity.pdbx_description
1 polymer ?
#
loop_
_entity_poly.entity_id
_entity_poly.type
_entity_poly.pdbx_seq_one_letter_code
_entity_poly.pdbx_strand_id
1 'polypeptide(L)'
;MARSLIPILLLLASAASYAAETTPQSVSVLVPIVGSVIGINNVRWKTDIDLFNDGRSEANVMLSLPTAPDQPFIFVSIAPGSGQHFSDIVASTFGMEATLSPLKITTIDSTRSVRVLANVYGIRDADVFPPEPIGVTYGATYFPLRTLNGLSFSDAFRTNVGLANLGEQEASFTLALQRVPGRNVAVTRFKVAANTLVHTSVQSLFPLITKGEDFLVLVETSSPDTYVYASVVDNETNQTHFIQPAISAPQLQEVVNR
;
A
#
# COMPACT_ATOMS: atom_id res chain seq x y z
N MET A 1 -86.17 -8.82 17.03
CA MET A 1 -84.92 -7.99 17.10
C MET A 1 -83.79 -8.90 17.44
N ALA A 2 -83.03 -9.38 16.47
CA ALA A 2 -81.86 -10.25 16.69
C ALA A 2 -80.61 -9.42 16.50
N ARG A 3 -79.77 -9.32 17.58
CA ARG A 3 -78.46 -8.67 17.54
C ARG A 3 -77.42 -9.68 17.13
N SER A 4 -76.82 -9.50 15.97
CA SER A 4 -75.69 -10.26 15.46
C SER A 4 -74.39 -9.78 16.16
N LEU A 5 -73.70 -10.69 16.82
CA LEU A 5 -72.35 -10.45 17.38
C LEU A 5 -71.38 -10.93 16.33
N ILE A 6 -70.55 -10.01 15.82
CA ILE A 6 -69.37 -10.30 14.94
C ILE A 6 -68.18 -10.50 15.84
N PRO A 7 -67.47 -11.66 15.77
CA PRO A 7 -66.21 -11.81 16.49
C PRO A 7 -65.08 -11.16 15.71
N ILE A 8 -64.37 -10.22 16.37
CA ILE A 8 -63.14 -9.62 15.89
C ILE A 8 -62.02 -10.62 16.12
N LEU A 9 -61.51 -11.15 15.02
CA LEU A 9 -60.31 -12.04 15.01
C LEU A 9 -59.07 -11.14 15.03
N LEU A 10 -58.37 -11.09 16.18
CA LEU A 10 -57.11 -10.38 16.33
C LEU A 10 -55.98 -11.27 15.73
N LEU A 11 -55.48 -10.90 14.55
CA LEU A 11 -54.25 -11.49 13.99
C LEU A 11 -53.04 -10.88 14.69
N LEU A 12 -52.42 -11.63 15.57
CA LEU A 12 -51.06 -11.35 16.09
C LEU A 12 -50.03 -11.70 15.02
N ALA A 13 -49.58 -10.70 14.26
CA ALA A 13 -48.40 -10.86 13.39
C ALA A 13 -47.14 -10.84 14.25
N SER A 14 -46.55 -12.00 14.47
CA SER A 14 -45.20 -12.13 15.07
C SER A 14 -44.19 -11.62 14.04
N ALA A 15 -43.68 -10.42 14.24
CA ALA A 15 -42.52 -9.90 13.52
C ALA A 15 -41.25 -10.67 14.02
N ALA A 16 -40.86 -11.70 13.29
CA ALA A 16 -39.56 -12.30 13.45
C ALA A 16 -38.51 -11.27 13.00
N SER A 17 -37.86 -10.60 13.95
CA SER A 17 -36.68 -9.81 13.69
C SER A 17 -35.57 -10.74 13.25
N TYR A 18 -35.33 -10.82 11.95
CA TYR A 18 -34.10 -11.37 11.41
C TYR A 18 -32.99 -10.38 11.79
N ALA A 19 -32.28 -10.68 12.86
CA ALA A 19 -30.97 -10.09 13.07
C ALA A 19 -30.11 -10.56 11.90
N ALA A 20 -29.82 -9.64 10.98
CA ALA A 20 -28.81 -9.90 9.95
C ALA A 20 -27.50 -10.16 10.71
N GLU A 21 -27.01 -11.41 10.69
CA GLU A 21 -25.65 -11.71 11.10
C GLU A 21 -24.72 -10.89 10.22
N THR A 22 -24.21 -9.79 10.75
CA THR A 22 -23.12 -9.06 10.12
C THR A 22 -21.92 -9.98 10.18
N THR A 23 -21.63 -10.67 9.07
CA THR A 23 -20.35 -11.37 8.91
C THR A 23 -19.23 -10.38 9.25
N PRO A 24 -18.30 -10.76 10.15
CA PRO A 24 -17.19 -9.88 10.50
C PRO A 24 -16.44 -9.53 9.22
N GLN A 25 -16.44 -8.25 8.88
CA GLN A 25 -15.76 -7.75 7.70
C GLN A 25 -14.27 -7.66 8.05
N SER A 26 -13.44 -8.47 7.39
CA SER A 26 -11.99 -8.39 7.55
C SER A 26 -11.47 -7.02 7.12
N VAL A 27 -10.63 -6.40 7.94
CA VAL A 27 -9.98 -5.12 7.61
C VAL A 27 -8.55 -5.40 7.18
N SER A 28 -8.20 -4.92 5.99
CA SER A 28 -6.85 -5.05 5.47
C SER A 28 -6.10 -3.73 5.49
N VAL A 29 -4.82 -3.81 5.83
CA VAL A 29 -3.85 -2.72 5.74
C VAL A 29 -2.78 -3.12 4.75
N LEU A 30 -2.41 -2.21 3.86
CA LEU A 30 -1.32 -2.40 2.90
C LEU A 30 -0.13 -1.54 3.32
N VAL A 31 1.02 -2.19 3.54
CA VAL A 31 2.34 -1.54 3.54
C VAL A 31 2.85 -1.62 2.11
N PRO A 32 3.05 -0.50 1.42
CA PRO A 32 3.31 -0.50 -0.03
C PRO A 32 4.57 -1.23 -0.47
N ILE A 33 5.56 -1.26 0.42
CA ILE A 33 6.82 -1.96 0.20
C ILE A 33 7.38 -2.43 1.53
N VAL A 34 7.82 -3.67 1.55
CA VAL A 34 8.74 -4.23 2.53
C VAL A 34 9.87 -4.90 1.80
N GLY A 35 11.05 -4.96 2.40
CA GLY A 35 12.19 -5.55 1.71
C GLY A 35 13.32 -5.97 2.64
N SER A 36 14.08 -6.94 2.15
CA SER A 36 15.41 -7.30 2.65
C SER A 36 16.31 -7.46 1.42
N VAL A 37 16.96 -6.38 0.99
CA VAL A 37 17.70 -6.32 -0.28
C VAL A 37 19.01 -5.57 -0.16
N ILE A 38 19.96 -5.91 -1.03
CA ILE A 38 21.19 -5.13 -1.19
C ILE A 38 20.97 -4.13 -2.33
N GLY A 39 21.09 -2.85 -2.02
CA GLY A 39 20.99 -1.75 -2.96
C GLY A 39 22.35 -1.24 -3.44
N ILE A 40 22.33 -0.04 -4.02
CA ILE A 40 23.52 0.66 -4.50
C ILE A 40 24.47 0.91 -3.32
N ASN A 41 25.79 0.93 -3.59
CA ASN A 41 26.85 1.13 -2.59
C ASN A 41 26.85 0.07 -1.48
N ASN A 42 26.40 -1.13 -1.78
CA ASN A 42 26.33 -2.26 -0.84
C ASN A 42 25.50 -1.97 0.43
N VAL A 43 24.57 -1.05 0.37
CA VAL A 43 23.62 -0.78 1.46
C VAL A 43 22.59 -1.90 1.53
N ARG A 44 22.48 -2.56 2.67
CA ARG A 44 21.44 -3.54 2.94
C ARG A 44 20.20 -2.83 3.47
N TRP A 45 19.14 -2.80 2.69
CA TRP A 45 17.86 -2.23 3.06
C TRP A 45 16.97 -3.27 3.73
N LYS A 46 16.37 -2.89 4.85
CA LYS A 46 15.52 -3.73 5.68
C LYS A 46 14.24 -2.99 6.04
N THR A 47 13.19 -3.76 6.35
CA THR A 47 11.92 -3.18 6.81
C THR A 47 11.50 -3.83 8.13
N ASP A 48 11.28 -2.99 9.13
CA ASP A 48 10.69 -3.36 10.41
C ASP A 48 9.20 -3.03 10.41
N ILE A 49 8.42 -3.87 11.07
CA ILE A 49 6.97 -3.71 11.24
C ILE A 49 6.63 -3.80 12.72
N ASP A 50 5.86 -2.82 13.19
CA ASP A 50 5.21 -2.87 14.49
C ASP A 50 3.70 -2.99 14.31
N LEU A 51 3.10 -3.98 14.97
CA LEU A 51 1.66 -4.17 15.06
C LEU A 51 1.21 -3.87 16.48
N PHE A 52 0.16 -3.10 16.64
CA PHE A 52 -0.41 -2.79 17.95
C PHE A 52 -1.93 -3.00 17.93
N ASN A 53 -2.43 -3.81 18.87
CA ASN A 53 -3.85 -4.03 19.08
C ASN A 53 -4.36 -3.06 20.15
N ASP A 54 -5.04 -2.00 19.74
CA ASP A 54 -5.69 -1.04 20.65
C ASP A 54 -7.14 -1.44 21.00
N GLY A 55 -7.56 -2.64 20.56
CA GLY A 55 -8.86 -3.22 20.89
C GLY A 55 -8.96 -3.77 22.30
N ARG A 56 -10.15 -4.27 22.63
CA ARG A 56 -10.45 -4.89 23.93
C ARG A 56 -10.45 -6.41 23.89
N SER A 57 -10.29 -7.01 22.73
CA SER A 57 -10.18 -8.44 22.47
C SER A 57 -8.89 -8.76 21.76
N GLU A 58 -8.48 -10.01 21.77
CA GLU A 58 -7.38 -10.49 20.96
C GLU A 58 -7.65 -10.23 19.47
N ALA A 59 -6.62 -9.83 18.75
CA ALA A 59 -6.67 -9.64 17.31
C ALA A 59 -5.86 -10.73 16.59
N ASN A 60 -6.55 -11.52 15.76
CA ASN A 60 -5.91 -12.49 14.88
C ASN A 60 -5.59 -11.82 13.54
N VAL A 61 -4.32 -11.80 13.19
CA VAL A 61 -3.79 -11.09 12.04
C VAL A 61 -3.13 -12.08 11.10
N MET A 62 -3.43 -11.94 9.82
CA MET A 62 -2.78 -12.68 8.74
C MET A 62 -1.85 -11.73 7.98
N LEU A 63 -0.58 -12.10 7.86
CA LEU A 63 0.43 -11.41 7.07
C LEU A 63 0.64 -12.16 5.77
N SER A 64 0.72 -11.45 4.65
CA SER A 64 1.00 -12.03 3.33
C SER A 64 1.79 -11.08 2.44
N LEU A 65 2.57 -11.66 1.53
CA LEU A 65 3.31 -10.94 0.49
C LEU A 65 2.60 -11.14 -0.86
N PRO A 66 1.75 -10.19 -1.32
CA PRO A 66 0.93 -10.38 -2.53
C PRO A 66 1.72 -10.64 -3.80
N THR A 67 2.98 -10.18 -3.87
CA THR A 67 3.85 -10.40 -5.03
C THR A 67 4.78 -11.61 -4.88
N ALA A 68 4.55 -12.41 -3.85
CA ALA A 68 5.20 -13.71 -3.63
C ALA A 68 4.12 -14.74 -3.24
N PRO A 69 3.19 -15.08 -4.15
CA PRO A 69 1.97 -15.85 -3.83
C PRO A 69 2.26 -17.28 -3.33
N ASP A 70 3.44 -17.82 -3.64
CA ASP A 70 3.85 -19.16 -3.17
C ASP A 70 4.33 -19.16 -1.71
N GLN A 71 4.45 -17.98 -1.09
CA GLN A 71 4.82 -17.88 0.33
C GLN A 71 3.63 -18.17 1.23
N PRO A 72 3.83 -18.89 2.34
CA PRO A 72 2.75 -19.17 3.27
C PRO A 72 2.25 -17.89 3.94
N PHE A 73 0.99 -17.86 4.27
CA PHE A 73 0.43 -16.87 5.18
C PHE A 73 0.99 -17.08 6.59
N ILE A 74 1.36 -15.96 7.25
CA ILE A 74 1.82 -15.98 8.64
C ILE A 74 0.68 -15.49 9.51
N PHE A 75 0.31 -16.28 10.52
CA PHE A 75 -0.76 -15.94 11.46
C PHE A 75 -0.14 -15.49 12.77
N VAL A 76 -0.66 -14.39 13.30
CA VAL A 76 -0.19 -13.73 14.52
C VAL A 76 -1.39 -13.37 15.39
N SER A 77 -1.37 -13.75 16.68
CA SER A 77 -2.35 -13.32 17.67
C SER A 77 -1.74 -12.23 18.55
N ILE A 78 -2.43 -11.09 18.67
CA ILE A 78 -1.99 -9.94 19.46
C ILE A 78 -3.00 -9.68 20.56
N ALA A 79 -2.57 -9.81 21.82
CA ALA A 79 -3.43 -9.58 22.98
C ALA A 79 -3.92 -8.11 23.03
N PRO A 80 -5.06 -7.82 23.70
CA PRO A 80 -5.55 -6.46 23.88
C PRO A 80 -4.51 -5.54 24.52
N GLY A 81 -4.35 -4.33 24.00
CA GLY A 81 -3.42 -3.32 24.50
C GLY A 81 -1.96 -3.68 24.38
N SER A 82 -1.60 -4.67 23.55
CA SER A 82 -0.23 -5.10 23.33
C SER A 82 0.21 -4.91 21.88
N GLY A 83 1.54 -4.99 21.65
CA GLY A 83 2.14 -4.90 20.34
C GLY A 83 3.08 -6.06 20.06
N GLN A 84 3.39 -6.24 18.78
CA GLN A 84 4.39 -7.16 18.30
C GLN A 84 5.31 -6.47 17.30
N HIS A 85 6.61 -6.61 17.50
CA HIS A 85 7.66 -6.09 16.63
C HIS A 85 8.23 -7.20 15.75
N PHE A 86 8.42 -6.89 14.48
CA PHE A 86 9.06 -7.76 13.48
C PHE A 86 10.25 -7.01 12.89
N SER A 87 11.46 -7.39 13.30
CA SER A 87 12.69 -6.83 12.74
C SER A 87 13.01 -7.52 11.43
N ASP A 88 13.31 -6.75 10.36
CA ASP A 88 13.58 -7.28 9.01
C ASP A 88 12.53 -8.33 8.59
N ILE A 89 11.27 -7.92 8.56
CA ILE A 89 10.12 -8.83 8.43
C ILE A 89 10.24 -9.82 7.26
N VAL A 90 10.84 -9.39 6.14
CA VAL A 90 10.98 -10.23 4.95
C VAL A 90 11.94 -11.39 5.22
N ALA A 91 13.09 -11.13 5.83
CA ALA A 91 14.05 -12.18 6.13
C ALA A 91 13.67 -12.99 7.39
N SER A 92 13.30 -12.32 8.49
CA SER A 92 13.06 -12.99 9.76
C SER A 92 11.75 -13.77 9.84
N THR A 93 10.70 -13.29 9.16
CA THR A 93 9.35 -13.85 9.26
C THR A 93 8.98 -14.68 8.04
N PHE A 94 9.31 -14.22 6.83
CA PHE A 94 9.02 -14.96 5.60
C PHE A 94 10.21 -15.82 5.12
N GLY A 95 11.39 -15.68 5.73
CA GLY A 95 12.58 -16.44 5.36
C GLY A 95 13.13 -16.11 3.97
N MET A 96 12.83 -14.91 3.47
CA MET A 96 13.21 -14.48 2.11
C MET A 96 14.35 -13.47 2.14
N GLU A 97 15.28 -13.62 1.22
CA GLU A 97 16.35 -12.64 0.97
C GLU A 97 16.20 -12.08 -0.46
N ALA A 98 16.83 -10.93 -0.69
CA ALA A 98 16.83 -10.24 -1.99
C ALA A 98 15.41 -9.99 -2.55
N THR A 99 14.45 -9.74 -1.66
CA THR A 99 13.03 -9.63 -1.99
C THR A 99 12.48 -8.26 -1.64
N LEU A 100 11.70 -7.70 -2.57
CA LEU A 100 10.83 -6.55 -2.38
C LEU A 100 9.39 -6.98 -2.66
N SER A 101 8.47 -6.66 -1.77
CA SER A 101 7.03 -6.94 -1.94
C SER A 101 6.20 -5.92 -1.17
N PRO A 102 4.98 -5.63 -1.56
CA PRO A 102 3.97 -5.11 -0.65
C PRO A 102 3.71 -6.14 0.47
N LEU A 103 3.35 -5.66 1.66
CA LEU A 103 2.87 -6.50 2.76
C LEU A 103 1.40 -6.20 3.00
N LYS A 104 0.56 -7.22 2.90
CA LYS A 104 -0.85 -7.15 3.27
C LYS A 104 -1.04 -7.73 4.65
N ILE A 105 -1.66 -6.95 5.52
CA ILE A 105 -1.98 -7.28 6.91
C ILE A 105 -3.49 -7.32 7.02
N THR A 106 -4.08 -8.48 7.29
CA THR A 106 -5.53 -8.67 7.36
C THR A 106 -5.93 -9.09 8.76
N THR A 107 -6.78 -8.30 9.43
CA THR A 107 -7.39 -8.69 10.70
C THR A 107 -8.59 -9.58 10.42
N ILE A 108 -8.60 -10.80 10.95
CA ILE A 108 -9.54 -11.86 10.56
C ILE A 108 -10.86 -11.75 11.34
N ASP A 109 -10.81 -11.46 12.63
CA ASP A 109 -11.95 -11.59 13.56
C ASP A 109 -12.51 -10.25 14.05
N SER A 110 -12.06 -9.13 13.48
CA SER A 110 -12.38 -7.81 14.00
C SER A 110 -12.77 -6.86 12.89
N THR A 111 -13.78 -6.03 13.16
CA THR A 111 -14.13 -4.88 12.34
C THR A 111 -13.13 -3.72 12.47
N ARG A 112 -12.12 -3.87 13.33
CA ARG A 112 -11.07 -2.87 13.57
C ARG A 112 -9.73 -3.40 13.09
N SER A 113 -9.00 -2.56 12.37
CA SER A 113 -7.60 -2.81 12.03
C SER A 113 -6.72 -2.70 13.27
N VAL A 114 -5.68 -3.50 13.32
CA VAL A 114 -4.54 -3.21 14.18
C VAL A 114 -3.84 -1.95 13.67
N ARG A 115 -3.20 -1.21 14.57
CA ARG A 115 -2.30 -0.13 14.15
C ARG A 115 -1.02 -0.72 13.60
N VAL A 116 -0.57 -0.18 12.49
CA VAL A 116 0.64 -0.64 11.79
C VAL A 116 1.60 0.53 11.68
N LEU A 117 2.84 0.31 12.11
CA LEU A 117 3.97 1.17 11.82
C LEU A 117 4.95 0.37 10.98
N ALA A 118 5.47 0.97 9.94
CA ALA A 118 6.45 0.37 9.06
C ALA A 118 7.61 1.35 8.88
N ASN A 119 8.83 0.87 9.04
CA ASN A 119 10.04 1.67 8.89
C ASN A 119 11.04 0.95 7.99
N VAL A 120 11.59 1.66 7.02
CA VAL A 120 12.70 1.19 6.21
C VAL A 120 13.99 1.85 6.69
N TYR A 121 15.07 1.09 6.75
CA TYR A 121 16.39 1.60 7.07
C TYR A 121 17.47 0.85 6.29
N GLY A 122 18.60 1.48 6.14
CA GLY A 122 19.76 0.89 5.48
C GLY A 122 20.87 0.56 6.49
N ILE A 123 21.62 -0.47 6.19
CA ILE A 123 22.85 -0.83 6.92
C ILE A 123 23.98 -0.94 5.91
N ARG A 124 25.11 -0.29 6.19
CA ARG A 124 26.34 -0.45 5.43
C ARG A 124 27.50 -0.61 6.41
N ASP A 125 28.16 -1.75 6.37
CA ASP A 125 29.20 -2.13 7.33
C ASP A 125 28.67 -2.09 8.78
N ALA A 126 29.15 -1.17 9.62
CA ALA A 126 28.66 -0.95 10.98
C ALA A 126 27.66 0.23 11.09
N ASP A 127 27.46 0.98 10.03
CA ASP A 127 26.59 2.15 10.02
C ASP A 127 25.12 1.75 9.77
N VAL A 128 24.24 2.18 10.67
CA VAL A 128 22.80 2.07 10.52
C VAL A 128 22.26 3.45 10.18
N PHE A 129 21.65 3.58 9.01
CA PHE A 129 21.04 4.85 8.59
C PHE A 129 19.70 5.07 9.33
N PRO A 130 19.33 6.34 9.56
CA PRO A 130 18.07 6.65 10.24
C PRO A 130 16.87 5.97 9.57
N PRO A 131 15.95 5.40 10.36
CA PRO A 131 14.75 4.78 9.82
C PRO A 131 13.82 5.84 9.22
N GLU A 132 13.24 5.52 8.07
CA GLU A 132 12.23 6.32 7.40
C GLU A 132 10.87 5.61 7.49
N PRO A 133 9.82 6.28 7.99
CA PRO A 133 8.50 5.69 8.06
C PRO A 133 7.91 5.48 6.66
N ILE A 134 7.36 4.28 6.46
CA ILE A 134 6.59 3.94 5.27
C ILE A 134 5.12 4.15 5.60
N GLY A 135 4.47 5.01 4.87
CA GLY A 135 3.05 5.21 5.05
C GLY A 135 2.21 4.00 4.64
N VAL A 136 1.21 3.68 5.43
CA VAL A 136 0.33 2.54 5.23
C VAL A 136 -1.04 2.98 4.70
N THR A 137 -1.71 2.10 3.96
CA THR A 137 -3.06 2.35 3.41
C THR A 137 -4.06 1.39 4.04
N TYR A 138 -5.16 1.93 4.56
CA TYR A 138 -6.25 1.17 5.15
C TYR A 138 -7.38 0.97 4.12
N GLY A 139 -7.78 -0.29 3.93
CA GLY A 139 -8.83 -0.66 2.98
C GLY A 139 -8.39 -0.57 1.52
N ALA A 140 -9.26 -1.06 0.63
CA ALA A 140 -9.07 -0.93 -0.81
C ALA A 140 -9.74 0.36 -1.27
N THR A 141 -8.95 1.39 -1.53
CA THR A 141 -9.47 2.63 -2.11
C THR A 141 -8.92 2.78 -3.52
N TYR A 142 -9.79 2.58 -4.51
CA TYR A 142 -9.43 2.80 -5.89
C TYR A 142 -9.48 4.28 -6.25
N PHE A 143 -8.34 4.78 -6.66
CA PHE A 143 -8.23 6.09 -7.31
C PHE A 143 -7.49 5.86 -8.62
N PRO A 144 -8.16 6.01 -9.78
CA PRO A 144 -7.53 5.77 -11.09
C PRO A 144 -6.36 6.70 -11.34
N LEU A 145 -6.30 7.81 -10.62
CA LEU A 145 -5.30 8.84 -10.81
C LEU A 145 -4.70 9.27 -9.48
N ARG A 146 -3.39 9.25 -9.43
CA ARG A 146 -2.55 9.52 -8.26
C ARG A 146 -1.41 10.42 -8.65
N THR A 147 -0.88 11.16 -7.68
CA THR A 147 0.25 12.07 -7.87
C THR A 147 1.35 11.74 -6.88
N LEU A 148 2.57 11.62 -7.38
CA LEU A 148 3.79 11.53 -6.57
C LEU A 148 4.52 12.86 -6.70
N ASN A 149 4.69 13.59 -5.59
CA ASN A 149 5.24 14.94 -5.57
C ASN A 149 6.66 14.94 -4.97
N GLY A 150 7.48 15.92 -5.36
CA GLY A 150 8.80 16.15 -4.78
C GLY A 150 9.85 15.12 -5.22
N LEU A 151 9.74 14.60 -6.44
CA LEU A 151 10.72 13.67 -6.97
C LEU A 151 11.95 14.45 -7.45
N SER A 152 13.13 14.02 -7.00
CA SER A 152 14.41 14.61 -7.38
C SER A 152 15.38 13.52 -7.81
N PHE A 153 16.06 13.72 -8.94
CA PHE A 153 17.10 12.82 -9.43
C PHE A 153 18.21 13.63 -10.10
N SER A 154 19.41 13.43 -9.62
CA SER A 154 20.61 14.15 -9.99
C SER A 154 21.83 13.38 -9.48
N ASP A 155 23.00 14.00 -9.50
CA ASP A 155 24.18 13.44 -8.84
C ASP A 155 23.99 13.32 -7.32
N ALA A 156 23.20 14.25 -6.71
CA ALA A 156 22.93 14.26 -5.28
C ALA A 156 21.78 13.33 -4.86
N PHE A 157 20.81 13.10 -5.74
CA PHE A 157 19.59 12.32 -5.42
C PHE A 157 19.30 11.26 -6.45
N ARG A 158 18.80 10.11 -6.00
CA ARG A 158 18.16 9.11 -6.85
C ARG A 158 16.72 8.90 -6.43
N THR A 159 15.82 8.74 -7.38
CA THR A 159 14.41 8.45 -7.12
C THR A 159 14.04 7.12 -7.76
N ASN A 160 13.44 6.25 -6.95
CA ASN A 160 12.80 5.04 -7.43
C ASN A 160 11.28 5.20 -7.37
N VAL A 161 10.60 4.54 -8.29
CA VAL A 161 9.14 4.44 -8.35
C VAL A 161 8.76 2.98 -8.23
N GLY A 162 7.82 2.68 -7.35
CA GLY A 162 7.20 1.38 -7.21
C GLY A 162 5.83 1.36 -7.87
N LEU A 163 5.61 0.37 -8.74
CA LEU A 163 4.36 0.10 -9.42
C LEU A 163 3.92 -1.32 -9.02
N ALA A 164 2.96 -1.44 -8.13
CA ALA A 164 2.45 -2.72 -7.68
C ALA A 164 1.10 -3.03 -8.34
N ASN A 165 0.99 -4.20 -8.91
CA ASN A 165 -0.26 -4.79 -9.36
C ASN A 165 -0.57 -5.98 -8.44
N LEU A 166 -1.58 -5.83 -7.60
CA LEU A 166 -2.03 -6.84 -6.64
C LEU A 166 -3.22 -7.67 -7.18
N GLY A 167 -3.66 -7.36 -8.39
CA GLY A 167 -4.77 -8.03 -9.07
C GLY A 167 -4.32 -9.26 -9.84
N GLU A 168 -5.29 -10.03 -10.30
CA GLU A 168 -5.09 -11.29 -11.04
C GLU A 168 -4.87 -11.08 -12.55
N GLN A 169 -4.97 -9.86 -13.04
CA GLN A 169 -4.80 -9.50 -14.45
C GLN A 169 -3.68 -8.47 -14.61
N GLU A 170 -3.06 -8.42 -15.80
CA GLU A 170 -2.08 -7.39 -16.14
C GLU A 170 -2.72 -5.99 -16.02
N ALA A 171 -2.03 -5.07 -15.37
CA ALA A 171 -2.43 -3.67 -15.23
C ALA A 171 -1.54 -2.74 -16.05
N SER A 172 -2.16 -1.73 -16.68
CA SER A 172 -1.45 -0.68 -17.39
C SER A 172 -1.31 0.56 -16.49
N PHE A 173 -0.13 1.16 -16.53
CA PHE A 173 0.19 2.42 -15.88
C PHE A 173 0.63 3.44 -16.93
N THR A 174 -0.01 4.61 -16.94
CA THR A 174 0.46 5.77 -17.68
C THR A 174 1.08 6.75 -16.69
N LEU A 175 2.35 7.07 -16.88
CA LEU A 175 3.10 7.98 -16.02
C LEU A 175 3.45 9.23 -16.80
N ALA A 176 3.04 10.40 -16.29
CA ALA A 176 3.38 11.71 -16.86
C ALA A 176 4.27 12.48 -15.88
N LEU A 177 5.52 12.71 -16.28
CA LEU A 177 6.47 13.52 -15.54
C LEU A 177 6.19 15.00 -15.80
N GLN A 178 6.07 15.80 -14.77
CA GLN A 178 5.77 17.23 -14.83
C GLN A 178 6.74 18.02 -13.96
N ARG A 179 7.13 19.21 -14.38
CA ARG A 179 7.84 20.20 -13.54
C ARG A 179 6.88 21.18 -12.89
N VAL A 180 5.79 21.46 -13.58
CA VAL A 180 4.72 22.33 -13.11
C VAL A 180 3.41 21.55 -13.33
N PRO A 181 2.45 21.58 -12.40
CA PRO A 181 1.17 20.91 -12.58
C PRO A 181 0.53 21.23 -13.94
N GLY A 182 0.07 20.17 -14.64
CA GLY A 182 -0.56 20.28 -15.96
C GLY A 182 0.39 20.41 -17.15
N ARG A 183 1.72 20.49 -16.95
CA ARG A 183 2.70 20.57 -18.05
C ARG A 183 3.59 19.33 -18.08
N ASN A 184 3.25 18.38 -18.94
CA ASN A 184 4.06 17.18 -19.13
C ASN A 184 5.39 17.52 -19.79
N VAL A 185 6.49 17.01 -19.22
CA VAL A 185 7.84 17.02 -19.84
C VAL A 185 8.14 15.69 -20.50
N ALA A 186 7.57 14.59 -19.99
CA ALA A 186 7.68 13.26 -20.57
C ALA A 186 6.47 12.41 -20.15
N VAL A 187 6.10 11.46 -21.00
CA VAL A 187 5.05 10.47 -20.71
C VAL A 187 5.58 9.09 -21.06
N THR A 188 5.34 8.12 -20.21
CA THR A 188 5.64 6.72 -20.46
C THR A 188 4.46 5.84 -20.10
N ARG A 189 4.38 4.66 -20.72
CA ARG A 189 3.41 3.63 -20.38
C ARG A 189 4.14 2.38 -19.98
N PHE A 190 3.64 1.74 -18.95
CA PHE A 190 4.24 0.54 -18.38
C PHE A 190 3.14 -0.50 -18.09
N LYS A 191 3.44 -1.76 -18.35
CA LYS A 191 2.56 -2.88 -18.02
C LYS A 191 3.17 -3.68 -16.90
N VAL A 192 2.38 -3.99 -15.90
CA VAL A 192 2.79 -4.79 -14.74
C VAL A 192 1.92 -6.04 -14.70
N ALA A 193 2.57 -7.19 -14.74
CA ALA A 193 1.90 -8.49 -14.66
C ALA A 193 1.11 -8.62 -13.34
N ALA A 194 0.18 -9.56 -13.30
CA ALA A 194 -0.56 -9.91 -12.09
C ALA A 194 0.39 -10.25 -10.93
N ASN A 195 0.03 -9.87 -9.72
CA ASN A 195 0.77 -10.16 -8.49
C ASN A 195 2.27 -9.79 -8.58
N THR A 196 2.57 -8.63 -9.16
CA THR A 196 3.95 -8.20 -9.40
C THR A 196 4.19 -6.78 -8.88
N LEU A 197 5.36 -6.57 -8.27
CA LEU A 197 5.92 -5.25 -7.95
C LEU A 197 7.08 -4.96 -8.91
N VAL A 198 6.99 -3.85 -9.62
CA VAL A 198 8.12 -3.24 -10.34
C VAL A 198 8.66 -2.09 -9.51
N HIS A 199 9.92 -2.18 -9.09
CA HIS A 199 10.64 -1.11 -8.40
C HIS A 199 11.80 -0.67 -9.30
N THR A 200 11.72 0.55 -9.84
CA THR A 200 12.66 1.02 -10.85
C THR A 200 12.98 2.50 -10.70
N SER A 201 14.12 2.94 -11.24
CA SER A 201 14.50 4.35 -11.18
C SER A 201 13.63 5.22 -12.09
N VAL A 202 13.44 6.48 -11.71
CA VAL A 202 12.79 7.49 -12.58
C VAL A 202 13.53 7.65 -13.89
N GLN A 203 14.86 7.57 -13.89
CA GLN A 203 15.66 7.65 -15.12
C GLN A 203 15.38 6.48 -16.08
N SER A 204 15.13 5.29 -15.55
CA SER A 204 14.73 4.15 -16.38
C SER A 204 13.34 4.32 -17.00
N LEU A 205 12.43 4.99 -16.29
CA LEU A 205 11.09 5.29 -16.80
C LEU A 205 11.09 6.45 -17.81
N PHE A 206 12.00 7.42 -17.64
CA PHE A 206 12.10 8.63 -18.46
C PHE A 206 13.55 8.87 -18.92
N PRO A 207 14.10 8.04 -19.80
CA PRO A 207 15.54 8.01 -20.12
C PRO A 207 16.05 9.29 -20.81
N LEU A 208 15.16 10.10 -21.37
CA LEU A 208 15.51 11.39 -21.98
C LEU A 208 15.66 12.54 -20.96
N ILE A 209 15.25 12.32 -19.73
CA ILE A 209 15.35 13.32 -18.66
C ILE A 209 16.49 12.89 -17.74
N THR A 210 17.62 13.57 -17.86
CA THR A 210 18.85 13.14 -17.16
C THR A 210 18.91 13.58 -15.71
N LYS A 211 18.35 14.74 -15.36
CA LYS A 211 18.31 15.27 -13.99
C LYS A 211 17.24 16.33 -13.80
N GLY A 212 16.87 16.54 -12.54
CA GLY A 212 16.00 17.61 -12.10
C GLY A 212 15.53 17.43 -10.67
N GLU A 213 14.89 18.45 -10.14
CA GLU A 213 14.36 18.51 -8.78
C GLU A 213 12.90 18.95 -8.81
N ASP A 214 12.18 18.64 -7.76
CA ASP A 214 10.77 18.99 -7.55
C ASP A 214 9.84 18.55 -8.67
N PHE A 215 10.12 17.39 -9.27
CA PHE A 215 9.19 16.81 -10.23
C PHE A 215 7.97 16.24 -9.53
N LEU A 216 6.90 16.27 -10.29
CA LEU A 216 5.66 15.59 -10.00
C LEU A 216 5.47 14.49 -11.05
N VAL A 217 5.09 13.29 -10.62
CA VAL A 217 4.63 12.23 -11.53
C VAL A 217 3.16 11.98 -11.32
N LEU A 218 2.39 12.23 -12.37
CA LEU A 218 1.00 11.86 -12.45
C LEU A 218 0.91 10.42 -12.92
N VAL A 219 0.20 9.58 -12.20
CA VAL A 219 0.06 8.15 -12.51
C VAL A 219 -1.41 7.80 -12.68
N GLU A 220 -1.76 7.38 -13.89
CA GLU A 220 -3.06 6.79 -14.22
C GLU A 220 -2.93 5.28 -14.30
N THR A 221 -3.89 4.54 -13.75
CA THR A 221 -3.90 3.08 -13.75
C THR A 221 -5.23 2.52 -14.25
N SER A 222 -5.17 1.37 -14.92
CA SER A 222 -6.34 0.69 -15.49
C SER A 222 -7.03 -0.27 -14.53
N SER A 223 -6.45 -0.52 -13.33
CA SER A 223 -6.96 -1.52 -12.38
C SER A 223 -7.10 -0.95 -10.98
N PRO A 224 -8.16 -1.32 -10.24
CA PRO A 224 -8.34 -0.93 -8.84
C PRO A 224 -7.30 -1.55 -7.89
N ASP A 225 -6.76 -2.72 -8.24
CA ASP A 225 -5.86 -3.48 -7.39
C ASP A 225 -4.40 -3.08 -7.61
N THR A 226 -4.17 -1.78 -7.81
CA THR A 226 -2.83 -1.25 -8.04
C THR A 226 -2.43 -0.28 -6.95
N TYR A 227 -1.13 -0.21 -6.69
CA TYR A 227 -0.55 0.79 -5.80
C TYR A 227 0.71 1.40 -6.42
N VAL A 228 0.96 2.67 -6.12
CA VAL A 228 2.16 3.38 -6.56
C VAL A 228 2.79 4.11 -5.38
N TYR A 229 4.10 4.23 -5.38
CA TYR A 229 4.86 5.01 -4.42
C TYR A 229 6.16 5.49 -5.06
N ALA A 230 6.86 6.39 -4.40
CA ALA A 230 8.23 6.70 -4.75
C ALA A 230 9.12 6.74 -3.49
N SER A 231 10.43 6.63 -3.70
CA SER A 231 11.43 6.88 -2.69
C SER A 231 12.53 7.76 -3.28
N VAL A 232 12.83 8.88 -2.63
CA VAL A 232 13.97 9.73 -2.94
C VAL A 232 15.07 9.41 -1.95
N VAL A 233 16.26 9.11 -2.46
CA VAL A 233 17.41 8.75 -1.63
C VAL A 233 18.52 9.76 -1.90
N ASP A 234 19.03 10.36 -0.86
CA ASP A 234 20.24 11.16 -0.88
C ASP A 234 21.45 10.24 -1.13
N ASN A 235 22.24 10.55 -2.15
CA ASN A 235 23.34 9.68 -2.59
C ASN A 235 24.57 9.75 -1.66
N GLU A 236 24.71 10.81 -0.89
CA GLU A 236 25.80 11.02 0.05
C GLU A 236 25.50 10.33 1.39
N THR A 237 24.34 10.64 1.96
CA THR A 237 23.95 10.18 3.30
C THR A 237 23.21 8.84 3.29
N ASN A 238 22.69 8.40 2.14
CA ASN A 238 21.73 7.30 1.98
C ASN A 238 20.43 7.48 2.78
N GLN A 239 20.13 8.69 3.25
CA GLN A 239 18.84 8.99 3.83
C GLN A 239 17.77 8.85 2.77
N THR A 240 16.71 8.13 3.11
CA THR A 240 15.58 7.89 2.22
C THR A 240 14.39 8.72 2.64
N HIS A 241 13.66 9.26 1.69
CA HIS A 241 12.35 9.86 1.90
C HIS A 241 11.29 9.07 1.11
N PHE A 242 10.31 8.51 1.82
CA PHE A 242 9.22 7.75 1.22
C PHE A 242 8.07 8.68 0.81
N ILE A 243 7.64 8.59 -0.44
CA ILE A 243 6.57 9.41 -1.01
C ILE A 243 5.33 8.55 -1.25
N GLN A 244 4.29 8.84 -0.48
CA GLN A 244 2.97 8.29 -0.72
C GLN A 244 2.27 9.01 -1.87
N PRO A 245 1.39 8.30 -2.61
CA PRO A 245 0.57 8.94 -3.61
C PRO A 245 -0.45 9.87 -2.96
N ALA A 246 -0.51 11.11 -3.42
CA ALA A 246 -1.63 11.98 -3.17
C ALA A 246 -2.78 11.66 -4.14
N ILE A 247 -4.01 11.73 -3.64
CA ILE A 247 -5.21 11.60 -4.46
C ILE A 247 -5.45 12.94 -5.13
N SER A 248 -5.40 12.96 -6.46
CA SER A 248 -5.74 14.17 -7.21
C SER A 248 -7.25 14.29 -7.30
N ALA A 249 -7.80 15.41 -6.83
CA ALA A 249 -9.18 15.78 -7.12
C ALA A 249 -9.37 15.90 -8.65
N PRO A 250 -10.61 15.80 -9.18
CA PRO A 250 -10.92 15.53 -10.60
C PRO A 250 -10.57 16.67 -11.60
N GLN A 251 -9.43 17.32 -11.49
CA GLN A 251 -8.95 18.26 -12.52
C GLN A 251 -8.50 17.58 -13.83
N LEU A 252 -8.78 16.31 -14.00
CA LEU A 252 -8.16 15.43 -14.99
C LEU A 252 -9.04 15.07 -16.18
N GLN A 253 -10.26 15.56 -16.27
CA GLN A 253 -11.03 15.44 -17.51
C GLN A 253 -10.47 16.25 -18.68
N GLU A 254 -9.56 17.21 -18.43
CA GLU A 254 -8.96 18.04 -19.50
C GLU A 254 -7.69 17.45 -20.12
N VAL A 255 -7.00 16.52 -19.47
CA VAL A 255 -5.69 16.01 -19.97
C VAL A 255 -5.85 14.89 -21.00
N VAL A 256 -6.99 14.20 -21.01
CA VAL A 256 -7.26 13.08 -21.93
C VAL A 256 -7.76 13.55 -23.30
N ASN A 257 -8.20 14.78 -23.42
CA ASN A 257 -8.78 15.34 -24.64
C ASN A 257 -7.87 16.33 -25.40
N ARG A 258 -6.57 16.31 -25.15
CA ARG A 258 -5.59 17.09 -25.93
C ARG A 258 -4.52 16.25 -26.57
#